data_3eef921d0b8a72ca9200fd7200ee7521
#
_entry.id   3eef921d0b8a72ca9200fd7200ee7521
#
_cell.length_a   1.000
_cell.length_b   1.000
_cell.length_c   1.000
_cell.angle_alpha   90.00
_cell.angle_beta   90.00
_cell.angle_gamma   90.00
#
_symmetry.space_group_name_H-M   'P 1'
#
loop_
_entity.id
_entity.type
_entity.pdbx_description
1 polymer ?
#
loop_
_entity_poly.entity_id
_entity_poly.type
_entity_poly.pdbx_seq_one_letter_code
_entity_poly.pdbx_strand_id
1 'polypeptide(L)'
;MSKKIVAIGGGENGRMGSDGIRFPYELENQDREIIRLTGKKHPNFLLIAHSQPLERQESYFQVMVDIYGKMYGCPCKNLKSDKLTDKEYVESLIEWADIIFEGGGNTLDMIKLWIDTGFDKILRQAWEDGKVMCGVSAGANCWFKECSSDSLKIKYGSDQPLIGMECLGFVPGLFVPHCDAPGRLESVKELLKTSTQIGLSMSNCTALEIVDDKYRLITSDASYHGIKAYGLKSYWENGKYLQERIDDSLEFKSLEELLERNVANKKLK
;
A
#
# COMPACT_ATOMS: atom_id res chain seq x y z
N MET A 1 -2.30 -7.15 20.08
CA MET A 1 -1.13 -6.26 19.81
C MET A 1 -1.59 -5.08 18.94
N SER A 2 -0.81 -4.01 18.83
CA SER A 2 -1.16 -2.85 17.98
C SER A 2 -1.15 -3.25 16.51
N LYS A 3 -2.21 -2.91 15.77
CA LYS A 3 -2.38 -3.19 14.35
C LYS A 3 -1.75 -2.07 13.52
N LYS A 4 -0.89 -2.39 12.58
CA LYS A 4 -0.08 -1.40 11.87
C LYS A 4 -0.10 -1.64 10.38
N ILE A 5 -0.37 -0.59 9.61
CA ILE A 5 -0.32 -0.59 8.15
C ILE A 5 0.40 0.66 7.66
N VAL A 6 1.28 0.52 6.67
CA VAL A 6 1.86 1.63 5.92
C VAL A 6 1.59 1.40 4.42
N ALA A 7 0.61 2.12 3.90
CA ALA A 7 0.14 1.99 2.52
C ALA A 7 0.73 3.11 1.65
N ILE A 8 1.72 2.78 0.82
CA ILE A 8 2.47 3.73 0.00
C ILE A 8 1.79 3.90 -1.36
N GLY A 9 1.45 5.13 -1.73
CA GLY A 9 0.79 5.45 -3.02
C GLY A 9 1.64 5.14 -4.23
N GLY A 10 2.95 5.34 -4.13
CA GLY A 10 3.93 5.13 -5.19
C GLY A 10 5.25 5.83 -4.87
N GLY A 11 6.17 5.82 -5.80
CA GLY A 11 7.51 6.39 -5.68
C GLY A 11 8.58 5.41 -6.12
N GLU A 12 9.75 5.91 -6.47
CA GLU A 12 10.86 5.10 -6.94
C GLU A 12 11.73 4.62 -5.76
N ASN A 13 12.21 3.38 -5.89
CA ASN A 13 12.98 2.70 -4.84
C ASN A 13 14.47 2.50 -5.22
N GLY A 14 15.00 3.32 -6.11
CA GLY A 14 16.39 3.23 -6.53
C GLY A 14 16.70 2.06 -7.46
N ARG A 15 15.69 1.42 -8.05
CA ARG A 15 15.87 0.32 -9.01
C ARG A 15 16.57 0.78 -10.28
N MET A 16 17.12 -0.16 -11.03
CA MET A 16 17.67 0.09 -12.37
C MET A 16 16.54 0.10 -13.39
N GLY A 17 16.51 1.12 -14.24
CA GLY A 17 15.62 1.19 -15.39
C GLY A 17 16.05 0.24 -16.51
N SER A 18 15.16 -0.02 -17.46
CA SER A 18 15.46 -0.85 -18.64
C SER A 18 16.51 -0.24 -19.58
N ASP A 19 16.71 1.06 -19.49
CA ASP A 19 17.73 1.84 -20.18
C ASP A 19 19.11 1.84 -19.48
N GLY A 20 19.23 1.17 -18.34
CA GLY A 20 20.42 1.14 -17.51
C GLY A 20 20.61 2.36 -16.61
N ILE A 21 19.65 3.29 -16.57
CA ILE A 21 19.67 4.46 -15.70
C ILE A 21 19.02 4.08 -14.35
N ARG A 22 19.68 4.43 -13.25
CA ARG A 22 19.15 4.21 -11.91
C ARG A 22 18.11 5.27 -11.58
N PHE A 23 16.92 4.84 -11.20
CA PHE A 23 15.90 5.72 -10.62
C PHE A 23 16.34 6.28 -9.25
N PRO A 24 15.82 7.42 -8.82
CA PRO A 24 16.06 7.92 -7.47
C PRO A 24 15.52 6.96 -6.40
N TYR A 25 16.02 7.07 -5.18
CA TYR A 25 15.38 6.46 -4.01
C TYR A 25 14.61 7.55 -3.28
N GLU A 26 13.28 7.48 -3.35
CA GLU A 26 12.37 8.53 -2.89
C GLU A 26 11.62 8.17 -1.61
N LEU A 27 11.66 6.90 -1.19
CA LEU A 27 10.81 6.37 -0.12
C LEU A 27 11.51 6.30 1.24
N GLU A 28 12.58 7.06 1.45
CA GLU A 28 13.39 6.99 2.68
C GLU A 28 12.55 7.25 3.95
N ASN A 29 11.66 8.25 3.94
CA ASN A 29 10.83 8.57 5.11
C ASN A 29 9.86 7.44 5.44
N GLN A 30 9.25 6.84 4.41
CA GLN A 30 8.32 5.72 4.55
C GLN A 30 9.03 4.47 5.07
N ASP A 31 10.19 4.11 4.51
CA ASP A 31 10.94 2.93 4.92
C ASP A 31 11.50 3.06 6.36
N ARG A 32 11.99 4.24 6.73
CA ARG A 32 12.41 4.53 8.11
C ARG A 32 11.24 4.40 9.09
N GLU A 33 10.05 4.87 8.71
CA GLU A 33 8.87 4.77 9.55
C GLU A 33 8.40 3.32 9.70
N ILE A 34 8.39 2.53 8.63
CA ILE A 34 8.10 1.09 8.67
C ILE A 34 9.01 0.38 9.68
N ILE A 35 10.31 0.67 9.65
CA ILE A 35 11.28 0.12 10.60
C ILE A 35 10.96 0.59 12.03
N ARG A 36 10.71 1.89 12.23
CA ARG A 36 10.41 2.47 13.54
C ARG A 36 9.18 1.83 14.20
N LEU A 37 8.14 1.51 13.41
CA LEU A 37 6.91 0.90 13.90
C LEU A 37 7.11 -0.48 14.50
N THR A 38 8.18 -1.18 14.19
CA THR A 38 8.51 -2.47 14.80
C THR A 38 9.03 -2.35 16.23
N GLY A 39 9.54 -1.17 16.61
CA GLY A 39 10.25 -0.95 17.87
C GLY A 39 11.64 -1.60 17.91
N LYS A 40 12.11 -2.18 16.82
CA LYS A 40 13.41 -2.85 16.71
C LYS A 40 14.38 -2.01 15.87
N LYS A 41 15.68 -2.10 16.17
CA LYS A 41 16.73 -1.42 15.38
C LYS A 41 16.94 -2.08 14.02
N HIS A 42 16.93 -3.39 13.98
CA HIS A 42 17.13 -4.22 12.78
C HIS A 42 16.04 -5.29 12.72
N PRO A 43 14.79 -4.92 12.35
CA PRO A 43 13.69 -5.87 12.27
C PRO A 43 13.87 -6.87 11.13
N ASN A 44 13.26 -8.02 11.26
CA ASN A 44 13.21 -9.04 10.23
C ASN A 44 12.24 -8.60 9.10
N PHE A 45 12.79 -8.39 7.91
CA PHE A 45 12.05 -7.94 6.74
C PHE A 45 11.70 -9.12 5.82
N LEU A 46 10.41 -9.32 5.58
CA LEU A 46 9.89 -10.32 4.65
C LEU A 46 9.25 -9.63 3.43
N LEU A 47 9.81 -9.89 2.24
CA LEU A 47 9.16 -9.51 1.00
C LEU A 47 8.21 -10.61 0.54
N ILE A 48 7.00 -10.22 0.08
CA ILE A 48 5.99 -11.11 -0.51
C ILE A 48 5.54 -10.58 -1.88
N ALA A 49 6.46 -10.22 -2.77
CA ALA A 49 6.21 -9.54 -4.06
C ALA A 49 5.32 -10.37 -5.02
N HIS A 50 4.15 -10.82 -4.56
CA HIS A 50 3.23 -11.71 -5.28
C HIS A 50 2.41 -10.99 -6.35
N SER A 51 2.38 -9.66 -6.33
CA SER A 51 1.84 -8.83 -7.42
C SER A 51 2.71 -8.88 -8.69
N GLN A 52 3.97 -9.37 -8.56
CA GLN A 52 4.89 -9.55 -9.66
C GLN A 52 4.85 -10.99 -10.19
N PRO A 53 5.08 -11.21 -11.50
CA PRO A 53 5.33 -12.54 -12.03
C PRO A 53 6.50 -13.23 -11.32
N LEU A 54 6.45 -14.56 -11.18
CA LEU A 54 7.41 -15.33 -10.40
C LEU A 54 8.87 -15.05 -10.79
N GLU A 55 9.13 -14.91 -12.08
CA GLU A 55 10.46 -14.62 -12.64
C GLU A 55 11.02 -13.24 -12.26
N ARG A 56 10.16 -12.31 -11.84
CA ARG A 56 10.57 -10.97 -11.39
C ARG A 56 10.69 -10.83 -9.87
N GLN A 57 10.14 -11.77 -9.11
CA GLN A 57 10.12 -11.68 -7.64
C GLN A 57 11.53 -11.64 -7.04
N GLU A 58 12.46 -12.39 -7.62
CA GLU A 58 13.86 -12.38 -7.14
C GLU A 58 14.57 -11.05 -7.42
N SER A 59 14.42 -10.49 -8.61
CA SER A 59 15.02 -9.18 -8.92
C SER A 59 14.42 -8.05 -8.07
N TYR A 60 13.13 -8.11 -7.78
CA TYR A 60 12.49 -7.19 -6.85
C TYR A 60 13.08 -7.34 -5.44
N PHE A 61 13.26 -8.58 -4.98
CA PHE A 61 13.86 -8.86 -3.68
C PHE A 61 15.27 -8.28 -3.55
N GLN A 62 16.10 -8.36 -4.59
CA GLN A 62 17.44 -7.78 -4.55
C GLN A 62 17.42 -6.26 -4.37
N VAL A 63 16.48 -5.55 -4.96
CA VAL A 63 16.28 -4.11 -4.73
C VAL A 63 15.95 -3.84 -3.27
N MET A 64 15.05 -4.63 -2.68
CA MET A 64 14.67 -4.47 -1.27
C MET A 64 15.80 -4.86 -0.29
N VAL A 65 16.64 -5.82 -0.67
CA VAL A 65 17.88 -6.16 0.07
C VAL A 65 18.86 -4.98 0.06
N ASP A 66 18.98 -4.27 -1.07
CA ASP A 66 19.83 -3.07 -1.12
C ASP A 66 19.35 -2.00 -0.12
N ILE A 67 18.03 -1.83 0.02
CA ILE A 67 17.43 -0.86 0.94
C ILE A 67 17.43 -1.41 2.38
N TYR A 68 16.58 -2.39 2.67
CA TYR A 68 16.36 -2.87 4.03
C TYR A 68 17.58 -3.61 4.59
N GLY A 69 18.27 -4.41 3.76
CA GLY A 69 19.44 -5.16 4.17
C GLY A 69 20.68 -4.30 4.28
N LYS A 70 21.13 -3.67 3.18
CA LYS A 70 22.43 -2.99 3.15
C LYS A 70 22.38 -1.59 3.78
N MET A 71 21.31 -0.79 3.52
CA MET A 71 21.22 0.56 4.09
C MET A 71 20.77 0.54 5.55
N TYR A 72 19.79 -0.30 5.92
CA TYR A 72 19.21 -0.31 7.26
C TYR A 72 19.64 -1.49 8.14
N GLY A 73 20.36 -2.47 7.59
CA GLY A 73 20.90 -3.62 8.34
C GLY A 73 19.85 -4.63 8.80
N CYS A 74 18.68 -4.65 8.17
CA CYS A 74 17.62 -5.60 8.47
C CYS A 74 17.93 -6.97 7.87
N PRO A 75 17.77 -8.09 8.61
CA PRO A 75 17.72 -9.41 8.00
C PRO A 75 16.57 -9.48 6.99
N CYS A 76 16.84 -9.94 5.76
CA CYS A 76 15.85 -10.00 4.68
C CYS A 76 15.58 -11.43 4.23
N LYS A 77 14.32 -11.77 4.01
CA LYS A 77 13.87 -13.00 3.38
C LYS A 77 12.80 -12.71 2.32
N ASN A 78 12.62 -13.64 1.40
CA ASN A 78 11.61 -13.58 0.34
C ASN A 78 10.71 -14.82 0.42
N LEU A 79 9.40 -14.61 0.46
CA LEU A 79 8.42 -15.67 0.25
C LEU A 79 7.92 -15.59 -1.19
N LYS A 80 8.35 -16.50 -2.05
CA LYS A 80 7.92 -16.56 -3.46
C LYS A 80 6.52 -17.15 -3.58
N SER A 81 5.78 -16.71 -4.58
CA SER A 81 4.39 -17.11 -4.81
C SER A 81 4.20 -18.61 -5.09
N ASP A 82 5.20 -19.29 -5.64
CA ASP A 82 5.19 -20.74 -5.87
C ASP A 82 5.34 -21.59 -4.59
N LYS A 83 5.65 -20.97 -3.46
CA LYS A 83 5.80 -21.60 -2.15
C LYS A 83 4.57 -21.52 -1.26
N LEU A 84 3.50 -20.85 -1.68
CA LEU A 84 2.31 -20.62 -0.85
C LEU A 84 1.54 -21.90 -0.46
N THR A 85 1.79 -23.01 -1.15
CA THR A 85 1.19 -24.32 -0.81
C THR A 85 1.98 -25.07 0.29
N ASP A 86 3.20 -24.67 0.58
CA ASP A 86 4.02 -25.21 1.67
C ASP A 86 3.71 -24.46 2.97
N LYS A 87 2.71 -24.95 3.70
CA LYS A 87 2.18 -24.27 4.89
C LYS A 87 3.21 -24.10 5.99
N GLU A 88 4.01 -25.12 6.27
CA GLU A 88 5.03 -25.06 7.34
C GLU A 88 6.08 -24.01 7.00
N TYR A 89 6.52 -23.97 5.74
CA TYR A 89 7.47 -22.96 5.28
C TYR A 89 6.89 -21.55 5.36
N VAL A 90 5.65 -21.36 4.89
CA VAL A 90 4.95 -20.06 4.96
C VAL A 90 4.82 -19.59 6.40
N GLU A 91 4.29 -20.43 7.30
CA GLU A 91 4.10 -20.11 8.72
C GLU A 91 5.45 -19.74 9.37
N SER A 92 6.51 -20.50 9.09
CA SER A 92 7.84 -20.21 9.64
C SER A 92 8.40 -18.85 9.22
N LEU A 93 8.13 -18.41 7.98
CA LEU A 93 8.55 -17.10 7.49
C LEU A 93 7.70 -15.97 8.07
N ILE A 94 6.40 -16.18 8.19
CA ILE A 94 5.48 -15.20 8.79
C ILE A 94 5.78 -15.03 10.29
N GLU A 95 6.05 -16.10 11.01
CA GLU A 95 6.46 -16.04 12.42
C GLU A 95 7.77 -15.26 12.59
N TRP A 96 8.77 -15.55 11.75
CA TRP A 96 10.06 -14.89 11.74
C TRP A 96 9.98 -13.39 11.46
N ALA A 97 9.05 -12.95 10.59
CA ALA A 97 8.96 -11.57 10.11
C ALA A 97 8.49 -10.61 11.21
N ASP A 98 9.03 -9.40 11.21
CA ASP A 98 8.51 -8.23 11.91
C ASP A 98 7.78 -7.29 10.95
N ILE A 99 8.29 -7.23 9.71
CA ILE A 99 7.76 -6.45 8.59
C ILE A 99 7.36 -7.42 7.49
N ILE A 100 6.15 -7.28 6.96
CA ILE A 100 5.65 -7.99 5.78
C ILE A 100 5.36 -6.94 4.71
N PHE A 101 6.18 -6.94 3.64
CA PHE A 101 6.12 -5.94 2.58
C PHE A 101 5.66 -6.57 1.26
N GLU A 102 4.57 -6.02 0.70
CA GLU A 102 4.14 -6.38 -0.66
C GLU A 102 4.55 -5.31 -1.67
N GLY A 103 5.05 -5.74 -2.81
CA GLY A 103 5.49 -4.87 -3.90
C GLY A 103 4.36 -4.30 -4.76
N GLY A 104 4.73 -3.45 -5.72
CA GLY A 104 3.82 -3.00 -6.78
C GLY A 104 3.68 -4.04 -7.90
N GLY A 105 2.53 -4.04 -8.61
CA GLY A 105 2.26 -4.93 -9.72
C GLY A 105 0.77 -5.19 -9.95
N ASN A 106 0.38 -6.42 -10.29
CA ASN A 106 -0.99 -6.79 -10.60
C ASN A 106 -1.78 -7.16 -9.33
N THR A 107 -2.63 -6.24 -8.84
CA THR A 107 -3.45 -6.46 -7.63
C THR A 107 -4.45 -7.61 -7.83
N LEU A 108 -5.08 -7.70 -9.01
CA LEU A 108 -6.13 -8.68 -9.27
C LEU A 108 -5.63 -10.12 -9.20
N ASP A 109 -4.53 -10.40 -9.89
CA ASP A 109 -3.94 -11.74 -9.91
C ASP A 109 -3.38 -12.12 -8.52
N MET A 110 -2.81 -11.15 -7.79
CA MET A 110 -2.30 -11.33 -6.43
C MET A 110 -3.42 -11.67 -5.43
N ILE A 111 -4.50 -10.88 -5.38
CA ILE A 111 -5.63 -11.13 -4.47
C ILE A 111 -6.26 -12.49 -4.74
N LYS A 112 -6.45 -12.83 -6.04
CA LYS A 112 -6.95 -14.15 -6.43
C LYS A 112 -6.05 -15.27 -5.91
N LEU A 113 -4.74 -15.17 -6.10
CA LEU A 113 -3.77 -16.16 -5.61
C LEU A 113 -3.88 -16.34 -4.09
N TRP A 114 -3.96 -15.25 -3.34
CA TRP A 114 -4.02 -15.29 -1.89
C TRP A 114 -5.30 -15.93 -1.36
N ILE A 115 -6.45 -15.65 -1.98
CA ILE A 115 -7.73 -16.28 -1.65
C ILE A 115 -7.70 -17.77 -1.99
N ASP A 116 -7.24 -18.14 -3.19
CA ASP A 116 -7.18 -19.52 -3.67
C ASP A 116 -6.26 -20.41 -2.79
N THR A 117 -5.20 -19.82 -2.22
CA THR A 117 -4.25 -20.55 -1.34
C THR A 117 -4.57 -20.44 0.15
N GLY A 118 -5.49 -19.55 0.54
CA GLY A 118 -5.80 -19.24 1.94
C GLY A 118 -4.74 -18.38 2.63
N PHE A 119 -3.80 -17.80 1.89
CA PHE A 119 -2.74 -16.93 2.40
C PHE A 119 -3.29 -15.61 2.97
N ASP A 120 -4.43 -15.14 2.46
CA ASP A 120 -5.20 -14.00 2.99
C ASP A 120 -5.49 -14.13 4.50
N LYS A 121 -5.82 -15.33 4.97
CA LYS A 121 -6.10 -15.61 6.38
C LYS A 121 -4.84 -15.57 7.24
N ILE A 122 -3.73 -16.06 6.69
CA ILE A 122 -2.42 -16.01 7.35
C ILE A 122 -1.96 -14.55 7.51
N LEU A 123 -2.11 -13.73 6.47
CA LEU A 123 -1.80 -12.31 6.53
C LEU A 123 -2.69 -11.56 7.53
N ARG A 124 -3.99 -11.89 7.60
CA ARG A 124 -4.88 -11.29 8.60
C ARG A 124 -4.44 -11.61 10.01
N GLN A 125 -4.11 -12.88 10.30
CA GLN A 125 -3.59 -13.26 11.60
C GLN A 125 -2.28 -12.54 11.94
N ALA A 126 -1.34 -12.45 10.99
CA ALA A 126 -0.09 -11.73 11.16
C ALA A 126 -0.31 -10.25 11.52
N TRP A 127 -1.28 -9.60 10.88
CA TRP A 127 -1.66 -8.22 11.20
C TRP A 127 -2.26 -8.09 12.60
N GLU A 128 -3.15 -9.01 12.99
CA GLU A 128 -3.75 -9.07 14.32
C GLU A 128 -2.71 -9.33 15.41
N ASP A 129 -1.68 -10.10 15.09
CA ASP A 129 -0.52 -10.36 15.95
C ASP A 129 0.49 -9.20 16.02
N GLY A 130 0.20 -8.09 15.32
CA GLY A 130 0.95 -6.84 15.41
C GLY A 130 2.17 -6.75 14.51
N LYS A 131 2.31 -7.62 13.50
CA LYS A 131 3.29 -7.44 12.43
C LYS A 131 3.03 -6.13 11.69
N VAL A 132 4.07 -5.47 11.20
CA VAL A 132 3.92 -4.27 10.37
C VAL A 132 3.60 -4.71 8.94
N MET A 133 2.35 -4.48 8.51
CA MET A 133 1.92 -4.73 7.15
C MET A 133 2.19 -3.49 6.30
N CYS A 134 2.88 -3.61 5.20
CA CYS A 134 3.19 -2.46 4.37
C CYS A 134 3.28 -2.85 2.90
N GLY A 135 3.37 -1.84 2.04
CA GLY A 135 3.58 -2.07 0.62
C GLY A 135 3.27 -0.85 -0.22
N VAL A 136 3.60 -0.96 -1.51
CA VAL A 136 3.50 0.13 -2.48
C VAL A 136 2.56 -0.25 -3.62
N SER A 137 1.73 0.69 -4.09
CA SER A 137 0.84 0.49 -5.24
C SER A 137 -0.10 -0.72 -5.02
N ALA A 138 0.05 -1.82 -5.77
CA ALA A 138 -0.70 -3.05 -5.56
C ALA A 138 -0.57 -3.59 -4.12
N GLY A 139 0.62 -3.48 -3.53
CA GLY A 139 0.88 -3.87 -2.15
C GLY A 139 0.31 -2.93 -1.09
N ALA A 140 -0.09 -1.72 -1.48
CA ALA A 140 -0.90 -0.83 -0.64
C ALA A 140 -2.40 -1.13 -0.80
N ASN A 141 -2.85 -1.35 -2.03
CA ASN A 141 -4.23 -1.68 -2.38
C ASN A 141 -4.79 -2.83 -1.55
N CYS A 142 -4.00 -3.89 -1.40
CA CYS A 142 -4.47 -5.16 -0.83
C CYS A 142 -4.99 -5.07 0.60
N TRP A 143 -4.56 -4.09 1.39
CA TRP A 143 -4.98 -3.94 2.78
C TRP A 143 -6.36 -3.32 2.97
N PHE A 144 -6.86 -2.60 1.97
CA PHE A 144 -8.16 -1.92 2.05
C PHE A 144 -9.32 -2.81 1.64
N LYS A 145 -10.56 -2.33 1.88
CA LYS A 145 -11.76 -3.06 1.45
C LYS A 145 -11.91 -3.03 -0.06
N GLU A 146 -11.64 -1.89 -0.68
CA GLU A 146 -11.70 -1.69 -2.12
C GLU A 146 -10.45 -0.95 -2.60
N CYS A 147 -10.16 -1.03 -3.88
CA CYS A 147 -9.10 -0.23 -4.50
C CYS A 147 -9.41 0.16 -5.93
N SER A 148 -8.70 1.19 -6.42
CA SER A 148 -8.58 1.51 -7.84
C SER A 148 -7.33 0.82 -8.40
N SER A 149 -7.52 -0.11 -9.35
CA SER A 149 -6.44 -0.95 -9.88
C SER A 149 -6.25 -0.78 -11.37
N ASP A 150 -5.00 -0.81 -11.82
CA ASP A 150 -4.58 -0.88 -13.22
C ASP A 150 -4.23 -2.30 -13.68
N SER A 151 -4.67 -3.32 -12.95
CA SER A 151 -4.37 -4.72 -13.25
C SER A 151 -4.72 -5.14 -14.67
N LEU A 152 -5.81 -4.60 -15.25
CA LEU A 152 -6.17 -4.87 -16.64
C LEU A 152 -5.16 -4.24 -17.61
N LYS A 153 -4.66 -3.03 -17.31
CA LYS A 153 -3.62 -2.37 -18.12
C LYS A 153 -2.32 -3.16 -18.11
N ILE A 154 -1.93 -3.67 -16.96
CA ILE A 154 -0.72 -4.51 -16.80
C ILE A 154 -0.85 -5.81 -17.60
N LYS A 155 -2.05 -6.41 -17.62
CA LYS A 155 -2.29 -7.73 -18.22
C LYS A 155 -2.58 -7.68 -19.72
N TYR A 156 -3.31 -6.66 -20.19
CA TYR A 156 -3.88 -6.60 -21.52
C TYR A 156 -3.48 -5.37 -22.33
N GLY A 157 -2.72 -4.43 -21.74
CA GLY A 157 -2.23 -3.23 -22.41
C GLY A 157 -2.84 -1.93 -21.88
N SER A 158 -2.17 -0.82 -22.21
CA SER A 158 -2.43 0.54 -21.66
C SER A 158 -3.85 1.07 -21.91
N ASP A 159 -4.53 0.59 -22.94
CA ASP A 159 -5.86 1.05 -23.34
C ASP A 159 -6.98 0.54 -22.43
N GLN A 160 -6.67 -0.42 -21.55
CA GLN A 160 -7.64 -0.95 -20.60
C GLN A 160 -8.01 0.09 -19.54
N PRO A 161 -9.26 0.05 -19.01
CA PRO A 161 -9.68 0.96 -17.95
C PRO A 161 -9.02 0.63 -16.62
N LEU A 162 -9.02 1.63 -15.73
CA LEU A 162 -8.86 1.40 -14.30
C LEU A 162 -10.13 0.73 -13.77
N ILE A 163 -9.98 -0.24 -12.87
CA ILE A 163 -11.10 -0.97 -12.28
C ILE A 163 -11.18 -0.78 -10.78
N GLY A 164 -12.40 -0.74 -10.25
CA GLY A 164 -12.66 -0.94 -8.83
C GLY A 164 -12.72 -2.42 -8.51
N MET A 165 -12.11 -2.85 -7.44
CA MET A 165 -12.16 -4.24 -7.00
C MET A 165 -12.09 -4.36 -5.46
N GLU A 166 -12.68 -5.42 -4.94
CA GLU A 166 -12.54 -5.79 -3.53
C GLU A 166 -11.15 -6.37 -3.26
N CYS A 167 -10.64 -6.09 -2.06
CA CYS A 167 -9.38 -6.60 -1.55
C CYS A 167 -9.57 -7.21 -0.16
N LEU A 168 -8.52 -7.30 0.69
CA LEU A 168 -8.58 -8.05 1.95
C LEU A 168 -9.42 -7.39 3.04
N GLY A 169 -9.71 -6.09 2.95
CA GLY A 169 -10.58 -5.39 3.89
C GLY A 169 -10.03 -5.34 5.33
N PHE A 170 -8.73 -5.19 5.50
CA PHE A 170 -8.15 -4.93 6.82
C PHE A 170 -8.55 -3.54 7.31
N VAL A 171 -8.62 -2.59 6.39
CA VAL A 171 -9.05 -1.22 6.62
C VAL A 171 -10.24 -0.90 5.70
N PRO A 172 -11.32 -0.28 6.22
CA PRO A 172 -12.37 0.29 5.37
C PRO A 172 -11.79 1.38 4.47
N GLY A 173 -12.36 1.56 3.29
CA GLY A 173 -11.95 2.59 2.33
C GLY A 173 -11.67 2.00 0.94
N LEU A 174 -11.70 2.90 -0.06
CA LEU A 174 -11.26 2.63 -1.42
C LEU A 174 -9.90 3.30 -1.62
N PHE A 175 -8.82 2.49 -1.64
CA PHE A 175 -7.47 3.01 -1.79
C PHE A 175 -7.13 3.28 -3.26
N VAL A 176 -6.42 4.38 -3.51
CA VAL A 176 -6.05 4.83 -4.85
C VAL A 176 -4.57 5.22 -4.86
N PRO A 177 -3.70 4.35 -5.37
CA PRO A 177 -2.29 4.66 -5.54
C PRO A 177 -2.07 5.56 -6.76
N HIS A 178 -0.92 6.23 -6.81
CA HIS A 178 -0.51 7.07 -7.93
C HIS A 178 -1.60 8.07 -8.37
N CYS A 179 -2.27 8.73 -7.41
CA CYS A 179 -3.39 9.60 -7.72
C CYS A 179 -3.00 10.85 -8.53
N ASP A 180 -1.72 11.16 -8.59
CA ASP A 180 -1.10 12.17 -9.45
C ASP A 180 -0.95 11.73 -10.91
N ALA A 181 -1.11 10.44 -11.21
CA ALA A 181 -1.05 9.96 -12.59
C ALA A 181 -2.33 10.32 -13.38
N PRO A 182 -2.21 10.61 -14.69
CA PRO A 182 -3.35 10.97 -15.53
C PRO A 182 -4.50 9.95 -15.47
N GLY A 183 -5.73 10.43 -15.33
CA GLY A 183 -6.95 9.62 -15.33
C GLY A 183 -7.26 8.90 -14.00
N ARG A 184 -6.36 8.94 -13.01
CA ARG A 184 -6.61 8.26 -11.72
C ARG A 184 -7.74 8.92 -10.93
N LEU A 185 -7.73 10.23 -10.76
CA LEU A 185 -8.76 10.95 -9.98
C LEU A 185 -10.11 10.94 -10.69
N GLU A 186 -10.15 11.01 -12.01
CA GLU A 186 -11.37 10.86 -12.81
C GLU A 186 -11.99 9.48 -12.62
N SER A 187 -11.17 8.43 -12.67
CA SER A 187 -11.60 7.06 -12.41
C SER A 187 -12.20 6.90 -11.02
N VAL A 188 -11.56 7.45 -9.99
CA VAL A 188 -12.07 7.39 -8.61
C VAL A 188 -13.42 8.03 -8.46
N LYS A 189 -13.65 9.19 -9.10
CA LYS A 189 -14.95 9.85 -9.10
C LYS A 189 -16.05 8.95 -9.64
N GLU A 190 -15.76 8.17 -10.69
CA GLU A 190 -16.72 7.20 -11.25
C GLU A 190 -16.89 5.97 -10.34
N LEU A 191 -15.81 5.39 -9.84
CA LEU A 191 -15.86 4.23 -8.93
C LEU A 191 -16.67 4.53 -7.66
N LEU A 192 -16.51 5.71 -7.10
CA LEU A 192 -17.23 6.13 -5.88
C LEU A 192 -18.72 6.39 -6.09
N LYS A 193 -19.25 6.38 -7.32
CA LYS A 193 -20.70 6.45 -7.56
C LYS A 193 -21.44 5.19 -7.09
N THR A 194 -20.76 4.05 -7.13
CA THR A 194 -21.32 2.75 -6.76
C THR A 194 -20.74 2.19 -5.47
N SER A 195 -19.61 2.71 -5.02
CA SER A 195 -18.98 2.33 -3.75
C SER A 195 -19.58 3.07 -2.56
N THR A 196 -19.71 2.37 -1.44
CA THR A 196 -20.07 2.96 -0.15
C THR A 196 -18.86 3.48 0.62
N GLN A 197 -17.65 3.21 0.13
CA GLN A 197 -16.40 3.54 0.79
C GLN A 197 -16.05 5.04 0.63
N ILE A 198 -15.15 5.49 1.49
CA ILE A 198 -14.42 6.76 1.31
C ILE A 198 -13.22 6.47 0.41
N GLY A 199 -13.01 7.30 -0.61
CA GLY A 199 -11.81 7.25 -1.45
C GLY A 199 -10.61 7.87 -0.73
N LEU A 200 -9.53 7.10 -0.62
CA LEU A 200 -8.27 7.49 0.00
C LEU A 200 -7.17 7.47 -1.07
N SER A 201 -6.91 8.62 -1.67
CA SER A 201 -6.00 8.74 -2.82
C SER A 201 -4.65 9.25 -2.38
N MET A 202 -3.58 8.49 -2.66
CA MET A 202 -2.20 8.84 -2.32
C MET A 202 -1.39 9.07 -3.59
N SER A 203 -0.72 10.21 -3.66
CA SER A 203 0.25 10.50 -4.73
C SER A 203 1.52 9.67 -4.59
N ASN A 204 2.38 9.70 -5.59
CA ASN A 204 3.76 9.25 -5.43
C ASN A 204 4.40 9.93 -4.21
N CYS A 205 5.32 9.23 -3.54
CA CYS A 205 6.02 9.68 -2.33
C CYS A 205 5.12 10.00 -1.12
N THR A 206 3.87 9.46 -1.11
CA THR A 206 2.95 9.60 0.02
C THR A 206 2.53 8.23 0.52
N ALA A 207 2.57 8.02 1.84
CA ALA A 207 2.00 6.85 2.49
C ALA A 207 0.93 7.26 3.50
N LEU A 208 -0.12 6.44 3.60
CA LEU A 208 -1.07 6.45 4.70
C LEU A 208 -0.58 5.45 5.76
N GLU A 209 -0.11 5.96 6.88
CA GLU A 209 0.21 5.18 8.06
C GLU A 209 -1.03 5.05 8.94
N ILE A 210 -1.36 3.82 9.33
CA ILE A 210 -2.46 3.50 10.24
C ILE A 210 -1.90 2.68 11.40
N VAL A 211 -2.18 3.14 12.62
CA VAL A 211 -1.83 2.45 13.86
C VAL A 211 -3.09 2.38 14.73
N ASP A 212 -3.66 1.19 14.86
CA ASP A 212 -4.93 0.94 15.52
C ASP A 212 -6.07 1.81 14.94
N ASP A 213 -6.60 2.74 15.72
CA ASP A 213 -7.67 3.67 15.37
C ASP A 213 -7.18 5.06 14.91
N LYS A 214 -5.88 5.19 14.62
CA LYS A 214 -5.25 6.46 14.27
C LYS A 214 -4.54 6.39 12.92
N TYR A 215 -4.44 7.53 12.26
CA TYR A 215 -3.70 7.67 11.01
C TYR A 215 -2.88 8.96 10.96
N ARG A 216 -1.91 8.98 10.06
CA ARG A 216 -1.24 10.18 9.55
C ARG A 216 -0.68 9.94 8.15
N LEU A 217 -0.26 11.00 7.47
CA LEU A 217 0.49 10.90 6.22
C LEU A 217 2.00 10.94 6.48
N ILE A 218 2.73 10.11 5.75
CA ILE A 218 4.19 10.19 5.63
C ILE A 218 4.50 10.60 4.20
N THR A 219 5.18 11.73 4.02
CA THR A 219 5.55 12.25 2.71
C THR A 219 7.06 12.32 2.56
N SER A 220 7.53 12.13 1.33
CA SER A 220 8.91 12.40 0.91
C SER A 220 8.94 13.42 -0.22
N ASP A 221 10.12 13.84 -0.64
CA ASP A 221 10.28 14.70 -1.82
C ASP A 221 9.80 13.96 -3.07
N ALA A 222 8.88 14.57 -3.79
CA ALA A 222 8.30 14.08 -5.03
C ALA A 222 8.69 14.93 -6.24
N SER A 223 9.78 15.66 -6.16
CA SER A 223 10.26 16.57 -7.22
C SER A 223 10.56 15.83 -8.52
N TYR A 224 11.00 14.57 -8.45
CA TYR A 224 11.18 13.73 -9.63
C TYR A 224 9.89 13.52 -10.43
N HIS A 225 8.73 13.52 -9.77
CA HIS A 225 7.40 13.44 -10.38
C HIS A 225 6.83 14.82 -10.72
N GLY A 226 7.55 15.92 -10.43
CA GLY A 226 7.09 17.29 -10.69
C GLY A 226 5.94 17.75 -9.78
N ILE A 227 5.76 17.13 -8.63
CA ILE A 227 4.67 17.42 -7.68
C ILE A 227 5.22 17.63 -6.25
N LYS A 228 4.38 18.22 -5.38
CA LYS A 228 4.49 18.06 -3.92
C LYS A 228 3.63 16.87 -3.51
N ALA A 229 4.17 15.93 -2.77
CA ALA A 229 3.47 14.75 -2.26
C ALA A 229 2.19 15.12 -1.48
N TYR A 230 1.10 14.35 -1.67
CA TYR A 230 -0.20 14.65 -1.05
C TYR A 230 -1.12 13.43 -0.95
N GLY A 231 -2.07 13.50 0.00
CA GLY A 231 -3.21 12.60 0.08
C GLY A 231 -4.53 13.35 -0.09
N LEU A 232 -5.54 12.67 -0.64
CA LEU A 232 -6.90 13.19 -0.80
C LEU A 232 -7.91 12.21 -0.22
N LYS A 233 -8.93 12.76 0.46
CA LYS A 233 -10.17 12.08 0.82
C LYS A 233 -11.25 12.49 -0.17
N SER A 234 -12.05 11.54 -0.65
CA SER A 234 -13.13 11.83 -1.60
C SER A 234 -14.33 10.93 -1.41
N TYR A 235 -15.52 11.45 -1.69
CA TYR A 235 -16.79 10.74 -1.58
C TYR A 235 -17.93 11.48 -2.29
N TRP A 236 -19.03 10.78 -2.54
CA TRP A 236 -20.27 11.39 -3.00
C TRP A 236 -21.21 11.66 -1.83
N GLU A 237 -21.80 12.86 -1.80
CA GLU A 237 -22.80 13.24 -0.82
C GLU A 237 -23.87 14.14 -1.46
N ASN A 238 -25.14 13.77 -1.29
CA ASN A 238 -26.29 14.53 -1.83
C ASN A 238 -26.11 14.87 -3.33
N GLY A 239 -25.59 13.93 -4.13
CA GLY A 239 -25.36 14.10 -5.56
C GLY A 239 -24.18 14.98 -5.93
N LYS A 240 -23.36 15.41 -4.96
CA LYS A 240 -22.13 16.17 -5.18
C LYS A 240 -20.89 15.31 -4.86
N TYR A 241 -19.90 15.36 -5.74
CA TYR A 241 -18.58 14.80 -5.48
C TYR A 241 -17.77 15.80 -4.64
N LEU A 242 -17.30 15.34 -3.50
CA LEU A 242 -16.48 16.10 -2.58
C LEU A 242 -15.08 15.52 -2.54
N GLN A 243 -14.09 16.39 -2.52
CA GLN A 243 -12.68 16.02 -2.44
C GLN A 243 -11.94 17.04 -1.58
N GLU A 244 -11.18 16.57 -0.61
CA GLU A 244 -10.42 17.41 0.30
C GLU A 244 -9.03 16.84 0.51
N ARG A 245 -8.06 17.71 0.80
CA ARG A 245 -6.72 17.28 1.17
C ARG A 245 -6.73 16.67 2.56
N ILE A 246 -6.06 15.52 2.70
CA ILE A 246 -5.73 14.97 4.00
C ILE A 246 -4.56 15.81 4.54
N ASP A 247 -4.65 16.19 5.81
CA ASP A 247 -3.60 16.93 6.49
C ASP A 247 -2.30 16.13 6.53
N ASP A 248 -1.20 16.75 6.12
CA ASP A 248 0.14 16.21 6.07
C ASP A 248 0.99 16.58 7.32
N SER A 249 0.34 17.07 8.39
CA SER A 249 0.99 17.19 9.69
C SER A 249 1.41 15.80 10.18
N LEU A 250 2.55 15.71 10.85
CA LEU A 250 3.04 14.44 11.39
C LEU A 250 2.26 13.95 12.63
N GLU A 251 1.19 14.63 13.00
CA GLU A 251 0.34 14.28 14.14
C GLU A 251 -0.65 13.18 13.77
N PHE A 252 -0.82 12.22 14.67
CA PHE A 252 -1.84 11.20 14.53
C PHE A 252 -3.25 11.76 14.75
N LYS A 253 -4.17 11.42 13.85
CA LYS A 253 -5.58 11.79 13.86
C LYS A 253 -6.46 10.55 13.94
N SER A 254 -7.75 10.74 14.22
CA SER A 254 -8.73 9.66 14.27
C SER A 254 -8.97 9.05 12.88
N LEU A 255 -8.78 7.74 12.77
CA LEU A 255 -9.11 6.99 11.55
C LEU A 255 -10.62 7.00 11.28
N GLU A 256 -11.45 6.99 12.33
CA GLU A 256 -12.90 7.09 12.20
C GLU A 256 -13.30 8.39 11.49
N GLU A 257 -12.72 9.53 11.90
CA GLU A 257 -12.97 10.84 11.26
C GLU A 257 -12.52 10.85 9.78
N LEU A 258 -11.41 10.19 9.45
CA LEU A 258 -10.97 10.05 8.06
C LEU A 258 -12.01 9.30 7.22
N LEU A 259 -12.61 8.25 7.78
CA LEU A 259 -13.51 7.32 7.09
C LEU A 259 -14.99 7.76 7.15
N GLU A 260 -15.31 8.82 7.87
CA GLU A 260 -16.68 9.39 7.92
C GLU A 260 -16.93 10.34 6.75
N ARG A 261 -18.20 10.37 6.28
CA ARG A 261 -18.73 11.44 5.43
C ARG A 261 -19.18 12.58 6.35
N ASN A 262 -18.84 13.84 6.07
CA ASN A 262 -19.30 15.02 6.85
C ASN A 262 -18.81 15.17 8.30
N VAL A 263 -17.56 15.47 8.51
CA VAL A 263 -17.06 15.92 9.83
C VAL A 263 -17.59 17.32 10.19
N ALA A 264 -17.95 18.16 9.22
CA ALA A 264 -18.36 19.54 9.45
C ALA A 264 -19.70 19.71 10.18
N ASN A 265 -20.62 18.75 10.12
CA ASN A 265 -21.96 18.86 10.68
C ASN A 265 -22.13 18.33 12.13
N LYS A 266 -21.12 17.63 12.68
CA LYS A 266 -21.17 17.14 14.08
C LYS A 266 -20.84 18.20 15.13
N LYS A 267 -20.23 19.33 14.75
CA LYS A 267 -19.88 20.43 15.69
C LYS A 267 -21.00 21.41 15.97
N LEU A 268 -22.19 21.19 15.42
CA LEU A 268 -23.36 22.08 15.57
C LEU A 268 -24.57 21.38 16.22
N LYS A 269 -24.37 20.32 16.98
CA LYS A 269 -25.44 19.77 17.85
C LYS A 269 -25.02 19.75 19.30
#